data_7351e497a7700cbddd296f4702514e25
#
_entry.id   7351e497a7700cbddd296f4702514e25
#
_cell.length_a   1.000
_cell.length_b   1.000
_cell.length_c   1.000
_cell.angle_alpha   90.00
_cell.angle_beta   90.00
_cell.angle_gamma   90.00
#
_symmetry.space_group_name_H-M   'P 1'
#
loop_
_entity.id
_entity.type
_entity.pdbx_description
1 polymer ?
#
loop_
_entity_poly.entity_id
_entity_poly.type
_entity_poly.pdbx_seq_one_letter_code
_entity_poly.pdbx_strand_id
1 'polypeptide(L)'
;MPGAGDALVSDGAALQPVVDAVPPQDRARIDDAVAVLQADGVDLDDVEAIGAALDSAYRAWESAPLGSRPDHAAIVERFAMAIGAHLDRHTDLDWQLVTDVFGTDLALTEGFKGTFVVVPHNLVAGRWMRGETGWVPAVVGHLVRRRTRR
;
A
#
# COMPACT_ATOMS: atom_id res chain seq x y z
N MET A 1 -13.14 -20.84 -35.44
CA MET A 1 -13.75 -19.64 -34.87
C MET A 1 -12.68 -18.66 -34.45
N PRO A 2 -12.72 -17.46 -34.99
CA PRO A 2 -11.71 -16.48 -34.58
C PRO A 2 -11.78 -16.16 -33.08
N GLY A 3 -12.91 -16.45 -32.45
CA GLY A 3 -13.10 -16.14 -31.03
C GLY A 3 -12.12 -16.81 -30.08
N ALA A 4 -11.61 -18.01 -30.43
CA ALA A 4 -10.64 -18.65 -29.53
C ALA A 4 -9.31 -17.90 -29.53
N GLY A 5 -8.81 -17.54 -30.70
CA GLY A 5 -7.60 -16.75 -30.80
C GLY A 5 -7.79 -15.34 -30.32
N ASP A 6 -8.94 -14.74 -30.62
CA ASP A 6 -9.29 -13.41 -30.15
C ASP A 6 -9.44 -13.40 -28.64
N ALA A 7 -10.04 -14.45 -28.06
CA ALA A 7 -10.19 -14.54 -26.62
C ALA A 7 -8.82 -14.57 -25.92
N LEU A 8 -7.86 -15.29 -26.47
CA LEU A 8 -6.49 -15.31 -25.91
C LEU A 8 -5.83 -13.94 -25.97
N VAL A 9 -5.99 -13.22 -27.08
CA VAL A 9 -5.46 -11.87 -27.21
C VAL A 9 -6.16 -10.92 -26.23
N SER A 10 -7.47 -11.04 -26.14
CA SER A 10 -8.26 -10.25 -25.19
C SER A 10 -7.87 -10.53 -23.76
N ASP A 11 -7.67 -11.82 -23.42
CA ASP A 11 -7.26 -12.20 -22.07
C ASP A 11 -5.88 -11.65 -21.74
N GLY A 12 -4.95 -11.66 -22.69
CA GLY A 12 -3.64 -11.07 -22.50
C GLY A 12 -3.73 -9.56 -22.26
N ALA A 13 -4.59 -8.86 -22.97
CA ALA A 13 -4.85 -7.45 -22.76
C ALA A 13 -5.53 -7.21 -21.41
N ALA A 14 -6.47 -8.07 -21.02
CA ALA A 14 -7.18 -7.97 -19.75
C ALA A 14 -6.28 -8.25 -18.53
N LEU A 15 -5.17 -8.95 -18.71
CA LEU A 15 -4.20 -9.16 -17.64
C LEU A 15 -3.39 -7.91 -17.32
N GLN A 16 -3.37 -6.94 -18.22
CA GLN A 16 -2.68 -5.68 -17.96
C GLN A 16 -3.51 -4.84 -17.00
N PRO A 17 -2.86 -4.22 -16.00
CA PRO A 17 -3.58 -3.39 -15.05
C PRO A 17 -4.23 -2.20 -15.74
N VAL A 18 -5.44 -1.89 -15.32
CA VAL A 18 -6.12 -0.65 -15.68
C VAL A 18 -5.86 0.35 -14.57
N VAL A 19 -5.32 1.50 -14.92
CA VAL A 19 -4.91 2.53 -13.97
C VAL A 19 -5.86 3.72 -14.08
N ASP A 20 -6.49 4.08 -12.98
CA ASP A 20 -7.45 5.17 -12.91
C ASP A 20 -7.06 6.17 -11.81
N ALA A 21 -7.61 7.36 -11.90
CA ALA A 21 -7.47 8.36 -10.85
C ALA A 21 -8.14 7.86 -9.57
N VAL A 22 -7.61 8.29 -8.43
CA VAL A 22 -8.17 7.92 -7.12
C VAL A 22 -9.52 8.62 -6.93
N PRO A 23 -10.61 7.86 -6.71
CA PRO A 23 -11.91 8.47 -6.42
C PRO A 23 -11.91 9.24 -5.10
N PRO A 24 -12.83 10.23 -4.93
CA PRO A 24 -12.87 11.02 -3.69
C PRO A 24 -13.00 10.21 -2.42
N GLN A 25 -13.80 9.13 -2.40
CA GLN A 25 -13.96 8.29 -1.22
C GLN A 25 -12.66 7.57 -0.84
N ASP A 26 -11.87 7.17 -1.82
CA ASP A 26 -10.58 6.53 -1.56
C ASP A 26 -9.53 7.55 -1.12
N ARG A 27 -9.57 8.76 -1.69
CA ARG A 27 -8.73 9.86 -1.22
C ARG A 27 -9.03 10.16 0.25
N ALA A 28 -10.29 10.16 0.65
CA ALA A 28 -10.69 10.36 2.03
C ALA A 28 -10.13 9.25 2.95
N ARG A 29 -10.14 8.00 2.49
CA ARG A 29 -9.56 6.88 3.26
C ARG A 29 -8.06 7.10 3.51
N ILE A 30 -7.34 7.56 2.52
CA ILE A 30 -5.91 7.88 2.64
C ILE A 30 -5.72 9.01 3.66
N ASP A 31 -6.45 10.10 3.49
CA ASP A 31 -6.31 11.29 4.31
C ASP A 31 -6.69 11.01 5.78
N ASP A 32 -7.74 10.23 6.00
CA ASP A 32 -8.19 9.86 7.36
C ASP A 32 -7.13 9.01 8.07
N ALA A 33 -6.55 8.03 7.39
CA ALA A 33 -5.51 7.18 7.97
C ALA A 33 -4.27 7.99 8.32
N VAL A 34 -3.86 8.89 7.42
CA VAL A 34 -2.75 9.80 7.64
C VAL A 34 -3.01 10.69 8.86
N ALA A 35 -4.20 11.26 8.95
CA ALA A 35 -4.56 12.14 10.06
C ALA A 35 -4.54 11.42 11.41
N VAL A 36 -5.02 10.17 11.47
CA VAL A 36 -5.00 9.37 12.70
C VAL A 36 -3.57 9.15 13.18
N LEU A 37 -2.66 8.76 12.29
CA LEU A 37 -1.28 8.51 12.68
C LEU A 37 -0.55 9.80 13.05
N GLN A 38 -0.80 10.89 12.35
CA GLN A 38 -0.24 12.19 12.71
C GLN A 38 -0.72 12.65 14.09
N ALA A 39 -2.00 12.43 14.40
CA ALA A 39 -2.54 12.72 15.73
C ALA A 39 -1.89 11.87 16.82
N ASP A 40 -1.46 10.67 16.49
CA ASP A 40 -0.72 9.77 17.37
C ASP A 40 0.77 10.14 17.48
N GLY A 41 1.20 11.19 16.80
CA GLY A 41 2.58 11.66 16.86
C GLY A 41 3.54 10.99 15.88
N VAL A 42 3.03 10.27 14.88
CA VAL A 42 3.87 9.62 13.88
C VAL A 42 4.23 10.60 12.78
N ASP A 43 5.53 10.78 12.57
CA ASP A 43 6.03 11.58 11.44
C ASP A 43 6.02 10.73 10.17
N LEU A 44 5.09 11.03 9.27
CA LEU A 44 4.93 10.25 8.03
C LEU A 44 6.00 10.55 6.98
N ASP A 45 6.86 11.51 7.22
CA ASP A 45 8.02 11.76 6.37
C ASP A 45 9.26 10.99 6.82
N ASP A 46 9.15 10.24 7.90
CA ASP A 46 10.23 9.45 8.49
C ASP A 46 9.87 7.95 8.46
N VAL A 47 10.53 7.18 7.60
CA VAL A 47 10.28 5.73 7.48
C VAL A 47 10.57 5.00 8.78
N GLU A 48 11.54 5.47 9.57
CA GLU A 48 11.86 4.87 10.87
C GLU A 48 10.68 5.03 11.84
N ALA A 49 10.07 6.23 11.84
CA ALA A 49 8.91 6.50 12.70
C ALA A 49 7.71 5.65 12.28
N ILE A 50 7.45 5.54 10.99
CA ILE A 50 6.35 4.68 10.49
C ILE A 50 6.59 3.22 10.89
N GLY A 51 7.81 2.74 10.69
CA GLY A 51 8.17 1.36 11.03
C GLY A 51 8.05 1.07 12.51
N ALA A 52 8.53 1.98 13.37
CA ALA A 52 8.42 1.83 14.81
C ALA A 52 6.96 1.79 15.27
N ALA A 53 6.12 2.65 14.70
CA ALA A 53 4.70 2.69 15.03
C ALA A 53 3.99 1.39 14.60
N LEU A 54 4.29 0.89 13.41
CA LEU A 54 3.73 -0.37 12.93
C LEU A 54 4.16 -1.55 13.81
N ASP A 55 5.45 -1.64 14.15
CA ASP A 55 5.96 -2.71 15.00
C ASP A 55 5.30 -2.67 16.38
N SER A 56 5.14 -1.47 16.92
CA SER A 56 4.47 -1.28 18.20
C SER A 56 3.00 -1.73 18.15
N ALA A 57 2.30 -1.37 17.06
CA ALA A 57 0.91 -1.78 16.85
C ALA A 57 0.78 -3.30 16.74
N TYR A 58 1.71 -3.94 16.03
CA TYR A 58 1.72 -5.40 15.89
C TYR A 58 1.94 -6.08 17.24
N ARG A 59 2.92 -5.64 18.02
CA ARG A 59 3.21 -6.21 19.33
C ARG A 59 2.03 -6.06 20.30
N ALA A 60 1.39 -4.91 20.28
CA ALA A 60 0.21 -4.66 21.13
C ALA A 60 -0.95 -5.59 20.73
N TRP A 61 -1.17 -5.74 19.43
CA TRP A 61 -2.22 -6.61 18.92
C TRP A 61 -1.94 -8.09 19.24
N GLU A 62 -0.71 -8.55 19.00
CA GLU A 62 -0.31 -9.92 19.26
C GLU A 62 -0.40 -10.27 20.75
N SER A 63 -0.05 -9.33 21.62
CA SER A 63 -0.05 -9.53 23.06
C SER A 63 -1.45 -9.47 23.66
N ALA A 64 -2.43 -8.94 22.95
CA ALA A 64 -3.80 -8.88 23.45
C ALA A 64 -4.42 -10.29 23.50
N PRO A 65 -5.27 -10.57 24.50
CA PRO A 65 -5.99 -11.84 24.53
C PRO A 65 -6.82 -12.04 23.26
N LEU A 66 -6.90 -13.26 22.76
CA LEU A 66 -7.57 -13.57 21.49
C LEU A 66 -8.99 -12.99 21.42
N GLY A 67 -9.75 -13.09 22.51
CA GLY A 67 -11.14 -12.60 22.55
C GLY A 67 -11.29 -11.08 22.56
N SER A 68 -10.21 -10.33 22.78
CA SER A 68 -10.24 -8.88 22.83
C SER A 68 -9.37 -8.21 21.78
N ARG A 69 -8.81 -8.97 20.84
CA ARG A 69 -8.02 -8.40 19.75
C ARG A 69 -8.92 -7.60 18.81
N PRO A 70 -8.53 -6.36 18.48
CA PRO A 70 -9.25 -5.62 17.44
C PRO A 70 -9.03 -6.28 16.07
N ASP A 71 -9.83 -5.87 15.10
CA ASP A 71 -9.67 -6.33 13.72
C ASP A 71 -8.35 -5.80 13.15
N HIS A 72 -7.43 -6.71 12.84
CA HIS A 72 -6.13 -6.34 12.29
C HIS A 72 -6.24 -5.69 10.91
N ALA A 73 -7.32 -5.95 10.16
CA ALA A 73 -7.49 -5.36 8.84
C ALA A 73 -7.50 -3.83 8.89
N ALA A 74 -8.12 -3.25 9.91
CA ALA A 74 -8.14 -1.79 10.11
C ALA A 74 -6.74 -1.24 10.39
N ILE A 75 -5.94 -1.95 11.17
CA ILE A 75 -4.56 -1.55 11.48
C ILE A 75 -3.71 -1.64 10.22
N VAL A 76 -3.81 -2.75 9.50
CA VAL A 76 -3.08 -2.97 8.24
C VAL A 76 -3.41 -1.86 7.24
N GLU A 77 -4.68 -1.53 7.05
CA GLU A 77 -5.07 -0.47 6.12
C GLU A 77 -4.46 0.87 6.53
N ARG A 78 -4.50 1.20 7.79
CA ARG A 78 -3.96 2.48 8.29
C ARG A 78 -2.48 2.64 7.95
N PHE A 79 -1.67 1.63 8.21
CA PHE A 79 -0.25 1.68 7.91
C PHE A 79 0.04 1.56 6.42
N ALA A 80 -0.79 0.84 5.67
CA ALA A 80 -0.68 0.80 4.21
C ALA A 80 -0.87 2.21 3.62
N MET A 81 -1.88 2.95 4.10
CA MET A 81 -2.11 4.31 3.64
C MET A 81 -0.96 5.24 4.02
N ALA A 82 -0.39 5.08 5.20
CA ALA A 82 0.76 5.87 5.65
C ALA A 82 2.00 5.62 4.78
N ILE A 83 2.29 4.37 4.51
CA ILE A 83 3.42 3.99 3.63
C ILE A 83 3.20 4.53 2.22
N GLY A 84 1.99 4.39 1.71
CA GLY A 84 1.64 4.93 0.40
C GLY A 84 1.79 6.44 0.34
N ALA A 85 1.35 7.17 1.37
CA ALA A 85 1.51 8.61 1.47
C ALA A 85 2.99 9.02 1.49
N HIS A 86 3.82 8.25 2.20
CA HIS A 86 5.25 8.48 2.22
C HIS A 86 5.86 8.31 0.81
N LEU A 87 5.50 7.24 0.13
CA LEU A 87 5.98 6.98 -1.23
C LEU A 87 5.51 8.04 -2.22
N ASP A 88 4.26 8.47 -2.11
CA ASP A 88 3.70 9.53 -2.96
C ASP A 88 4.47 10.84 -2.80
N ARG A 89 4.85 11.19 -1.58
CA ARG A 89 5.57 12.43 -1.28
C ARG A 89 7.05 12.39 -1.67
N HIS A 90 7.69 11.24 -1.52
CA HIS A 90 9.15 11.13 -1.57
C HIS A 90 9.69 10.40 -2.79
N THR A 91 8.83 9.95 -3.70
CA THR A 91 9.24 9.25 -4.92
C THR A 91 8.55 9.84 -6.14
N ASP A 92 8.91 9.30 -7.29
CA ASP A 92 8.27 9.61 -8.57
C ASP A 92 6.96 8.82 -8.80
N LEU A 93 6.54 8.06 -7.81
CA LEU A 93 5.30 7.29 -7.87
C LEU A 93 4.12 8.14 -7.40
N ASP A 94 2.96 7.89 -7.96
CA ASP A 94 1.72 8.59 -7.60
C ASP A 94 0.65 7.59 -7.19
N TRP A 95 -0.24 8.00 -6.27
CA TRP A 95 -1.42 7.23 -5.93
C TRP A 95 -2.33 7.07 -7.14
N GLN A 96 -2.75 5.85 -7.39
CA GLN A 96 -3.76 5.54 -8.39
C GLN A 96 -4.59 4.33 -7.97
N LEU A 97 -5.74 4.16 -8.61
CA LEU A 97 -6.55 2.97 -8.44
C LEU A 97 -6.18 2.00 -9.55
N VAL A 98 -5.77 0.81 -9.18
CA VAL A 98 -5.31 -0.20 -10.14
C VAL A 98 -6.23 -1.40 -10.09
N THR A 99 -6.76 -1.78 -11.25
CA THR A 99 -7.62 -2.94 -11.40
C THR A 99 -6.92 -3.97 -12.26
N ASP A 100 -6.82 -5.18 -11.76
CA ASP A 100 -6.26 -6.32 -12.50
C ASP A 100 -7.14 -7.54 -12.30
N VAL A 101 -6.65 -8.73 -12.67
CA VAL A 101 -7.43 -9.98 -12.58
C VAL A 101 -7.73 -10.36 -11.12
N PHE A 102 -7.02 -9.81 -10.15
CA PHE A 102 -7.20 -10.11 -8.73
C PHE A 102 -8.09 -9.10 -8.02
N GLY A 103 -8.47 -8.01 -8.69
CA GLY A 103 -9.34 -7.00 -8.12
C GLY A 103 -8.82 -5.58 -8.30
N THR A 104 -9.34 -4.69 -7.46
CA THR A 104 -9.04 -3.26 -7.49
C THR A 104 -8.38 -2.86 -6.20
N ASP A 105 -7.23 -2.18 -6.29
CA ASP A 105 -6.44 -1.73 -5.14
C ASP A 105 -5.96 -0.30 -5.32
N LEU A 106 -5.80 0.40 -4.20
CA LEU A 106 -5.02 1.62 -4.17
C LEU A 106 -3.54 1.26 -4.28
N ALA A 107 -2.84 1.91 -5.18
CA ALA A 107 -1.46 1.59 -5.48
C ALA A 107 -0.64 2.84 -5.78
N LEU A 108 0.67 2.71 -5.67
CA LEU A 108 1.63 3.69 -6.16
C LEU A 108 2.15 3.20 -7.50
N THR A 109 2.06 4.03 -8.53
CA THR A 109 2.44 3.63 -9.89
C THR A 109 3.25 4.71 -10.59
N GLU A 110 3.90 4.31 -11.67
CA GLU A 110 4.55 5.23 -12.59
C GLU A 110 3.55 5.90 -13.54
N GLY A 111 2.28 5.55 -13.47
CA GLY A 111 1.27 6.00 -14.41
C GLY A 111 1.52 5.46 -15.79
N PHE A 112 1.52 6.35 -16.78
CA PHE A 112 1.74 5.97 -18.18
C PHE A 112 3.20 5.75 -18.54
N LYS A 113 4.12 6.06 -17.65
CA LYS A 113 5.56 6.02 -17.94
C LYS A 113 6.14 4.63 -17.85
N GLY A 114 5.47 3.71 -17.17
CA GLY A 114 5.98 2.38 -16.97
C GLY A 114 4.98 1.44 -16.33
N THR A 115 5.46 0.27 -15.94
CA THR A 115 4.62 -0.81 -15.41
C THR A 115 4.83 -1.08 -13.92
N PHE A 116 5.66 -0.26 -13.27
CA PHE A 116 5.96 -0.45 -11.85
C PHE A 116 4.73 -0.13 -11.00
N VAL A 117 4.35 -1.05 -10.13
CA VAL A 117 3.18 -0.92 -9.25
C VAL A 117 3.55 -1.45 -7.87
N VAL A 118 3.24 -0.68 -6.85
CA VAL A 118 3.34 -1.11 -5.46
C VAL A 118 1.97 -0.96 -4.82
N VAL A 119 1.45 -2.05 -4.25
CA VAL A 119 0.21 -2.04 -3.48
C VAL A 119 0.59 -2.03 -2.01
N PRO A 120 0.52 -0.89 -1.31
CA PRO A 120 0.97 -0.81 0.09
C PRO A 120 0.23 -1.78 1.00
N HIS A 121 -1.05 -2.02 0.75
CA HIS A 121 -1.82 -2.99 1.51
C HIS A 121 -1.16 -4.37 1.50
N ASN A 122 -0.70 -4.82 0.34
CA ASN A 122 -0.07 -6.12 0.20
C ASN A 122 1.28 -6.19 0.92
N LEU A 123 2.03 -5.09 0.91
CA LEU A 123 3.30 -5.02 1.65
C LEU A 123 3.07 -5.25 3.15
N VAL A 124 2.07 -4.60 3.70
CA VAL A 124 1.80 -4.66 5.14
C VAL A 124 1.10 -5.97 5.50
N ALA A 125 0.04 -6.34 4.77
CA ALA A 125 -0.77 -7.51 5.10
C ALA A 125 0.04 -8.81 5.10
N GLY A 126 0.85 -9.03 4.08
CA GLY A 126 1.65 -10.24 3.98
C GLY A 126 2.63 -10.38 5.15
N ARG A 127 3.29 -9.30 5.52
CA ARG A 127 4.26 -9.31 6.63
C ARG A 127 3.58 -9.39 7.99
N TRP A 128 2.45 -8.74 8.13
CA TRP A 128 1.64 -8.86 9.35
C TRP A 128 1.25 -10.32 9.61
N MET A 129 0.77 -11.01 8.59
CA MET A 129 0.36 -12.41 8.71
C MET A 129 1.51 -13.33 9.10
N ARG A 130 2.74 -12.98 8.71
CA ARG A 130 3.93 -13.76 9.06
C ARG A 130 4.61 -13.28 10.35
N GLY A 131 4.08 -12.24 10.98
CA GLY A 131 4.66 -11.68 12.19
C GLY A 131 6.01 -11.00 11.99
N GLU A 132 6.29 -10.52 10.78
CA GLU A 132 7.54 -9.82 10.49
C GLU A 132 7.48 -8.39 11.03
N THR A 133 8.54 -7.97 11.70
CA THR A 133 8.73 -6.60 12.21
C THR A 133 10.07 -6.05 11.72
N GLY A 134 10.25 -4.72 11.86
CA GLY A 134 11.52 -4.08 11.51
C GLY A 134 11.79 -3.97 10.01
N TRP A 135 10.80 -4.21 9.17
CA TRP A 135 11.01 -4.28 7.72
C TRP A 135 10.79 -2.94 7.00
N VAL A 136 10.03 -2.02 7.58
CA VAL A 136 9.63 -0.79 6.87
C VAL A 136 10.83 0.04 6.42
N PRO A 137 11.81 0.36 7.29
CA PRO A 137 12.95 1.15 6.82
C PRO A 137 13.74 0.45 5.71
N ALA A 138 13.88 -0.86 5.77
CA ALA A 138 14.61 -1.60 4.75
C ALA A 138 13.87 -1.60 3.41
N VAL A 139 12.59 -1.98 3.42
CA VAL A 139 11.81 -2.15 2.18
C VAL A 139 11.38 -0.81 1.61
N VAL A 140 10.72 0.01 2.43
CA VAL A 140 10.21 1.31 1.98
C VAL A 140 11.36 2.28 1.73
N GLY A 141 12.36 2.29 2.59
CA GLY A 141 13.57 3.09 2.42
C GLY A 141 14.30 2.74 1.12
N HIS A 142 14.35 1.46 0.76
CA HIS A 142 14.95 1.02 -0.50
C HIS A 142 14.17 1.60 -1.70
N LEU A 143 12.84 1.51 -1.68
CA LEU A 143 11.99 2.07 -2.73
C LEU A 143 12.23 3.58 -2.89
N VAL A 144 12.30 4.30 -1.78
CA VAL A 144 12.55 5.74 -1.79
C VAL A 144 13.90 6.03 -2.43
N ARG A 145 14.96 5.35 -2.02
CA ARG A 145 16.30 5.57 -2.56
C ARG A 145 16.37 5.30 -4.07
N ARG A 146 15.64 4.29 -4.52
CA ARG A 146 15.63 3.90 -5.94
C ARG A 146 14.79 4.83 -6.79
N ARG A 147 13.82 5.50 -6.21
CA ARG A 147 12.82 6.27 -6.95
C ARG A 147 12.64 7.69 -6.40
N THR A 148 13.66 8.23 -5.79
CA THR A 148 13.59 9.59 -5.25
C THR A 148 13.23 10.59 -6.33
N ARG A 149 12.22 11.43 -6.04
CA ARG A 149 11.80 12.51 -6.92
C ARG A 149 12.89 13.58 -6.97
N ARG A 150 13.19 14.05 -8.17
CA ARG A 150 14.21 15.07 -8.36
C ARG A 150 13.61 16.41 -8.77
#